data_1aa0ed9a6d22a4cb41ec5e35062de6a3
#
_entry.id   1aa0ed9a6d22a4cb41ec5e35062de6a3
#
_cell.length_a   1.000
_cell.length_b   1.000
_cell.length_c   1.000
_cell.angle_alpha   90.00
_cell.angle_beta   90.00
_cell.angle_gamma   90.00
#
_symmetry.space_group_name_H-M   'P 1'
#
loop_
_entity.id
_entity.type
_entity.pdbx_description
1 polymer ?
#
loop_
_entity_poly.entity_id
_entity_poly.type
_entity_poly.pdbx_seq_one_letter_code
_entity_poly.pdbx_strand_id
1 'polypeptide(L)'
;RQDKLDDALGFLDAEAGVPPGSSEAPSARYLSGLIAVRNNDLENALSLFQDALKEASKAREAGRTEYSDRVYRQSVLGIARVYYELGSRLGPESPEGAKALQQSALHFRMVPRFTSDWGDAIFERGWVHFQLGEFGKSLGSVHSLSAPFFAENAQHAESYVLKMTNYFYNCQWDRVRRTLGKFQKAYGESVPKLEAFLGSKPQEAGDIWWYEQLKASVTGPAAEAVIPQVLARTVASNNRYARLSFFLDALTSEAAALRAVDLFKGELAGELLTAMDEAREALEPFMGRL
;
A
#
# COMPACT_ATOMS: atom_id res chain seq x y z
N ARG A 1 -9.17 19.21 -11.52
CA ARG A 1 -8.58 17.84 -11.29
C ARG A 1 -8.68 16.98 -12.55
N GLN A 2 -9.76 17.06 -13.34
CA GLN A 2 -9.92 16.32 -14.60
C GLN A 2 -8.87 16.76 -15.62
N ASP A 3 -8.72 18.06 -15.84
CA ASP A 3 -7.73 18.64 -16.76
C ASP A 3 -6.31 18.11 -16.55
N LYS A 4 -5.90 17.91 -15.28
CA LYS A 4 -4.59 17.34 -14.96
C LYS A 4 -4.45 15.85 -15.28
N LEU A 5 -5.56 15.12 -15.38
CA LEU A 5 -5.55 13.71 -15.78
C LEU A 5 -5.47 13.57 -17.29
N ASP A 6 -6.14 14.46 -18.02
CA ASP A 6 -6.08 14.50 -19.48
C ASP A 6 -4.69 14.94 -19.95
N ASP A 7 -4.08 15.91 -19.26
CA ASP A 7 -2.67 16.27 -19.46
C ASP A 7 -1.74 15.06 -19.19
N ALA A 8 -1.97 14.33 -18.09
CA ALA A 8 -1.17 13.16 -17.76
C ALA A 8 -1.32 12.04 -18.79
N LEU A 9 -2.51 11.83 -19.34
CA LEU A 9 -2.72 10.88 -20.45
C LEU A 9 -1.92 11.27 -21.69
N GLY A 10 -1.88 12.56 -22.03
CA GLY A 10 -1.08 13.06 -23.16
C GLY A 10 0.42 12.74 -23.03
N PHE A 11 0.97 12.80 -21.79
CA PHE A 11 2.36 12.40 -21.53
C PHE A 11 2.61 10.89 -21.57
N LEU A 12 1.55 10.09 -21.34
CA LEU A 12 1.65 8.63 -21.30
C LEU A 12 1.34 7.98 -22.66
N ASP A 13 0.84 8.75 -23.62
CA ASP A 13 0.49 8.24 -24.95
C ASP A 13 1.74 7.86 -25.74
N ALA A 14 1.66 6.72 -26.44
CA ALA A 14 2.77 6.15 -27.17
C ALA A 14 3.27 7.04 -28.33
N GLU A 15 2.40 7.89 -28.91
CA GLU A 15 2.77 8.77 -30.01
C GLU A 15 3.45 10.06 -29.54
N ALA A 16 3.14 10.53 -28.32
CA ALA A 16 3.60 11.82 -27.80
C ALA A 16 4.61 11.71 -26.64
N GLY A 17 4.70 10.59 -25.94
CA GLY A 17 5.44 10.50 -24.67
C GLY A 17 6.35 9.29 -24.52
N VAL A 18 5.82 8.09 -24.34
CA VAL A 18 6.61 6.90 -23.99
C VAL A 18 6.66 5.90 -25.14
N PRO A 19 7.83 5.74 -25.83
CA PRO A 19 7.93 4.81 -26.94
C PRO A 19 7.64 3.36 -26.54
N PRO A 20 6.94 2.58 -27.39
CA PRO A 20 6.78 1.15 -27.19
C PRO A 20 8.12 0.44 -27.05
N GLY A 21 8.25 -0.44 -26.03
CA GLY A 21 9.48 -1.18 -25.78
C GLY A 21 10.56 -0.42 -25.00
N SER A 22 10.34 0.84 -24.62
CA SER A 22 11.21 1.54 -23.67
C SER A 22 11.13 0.92 -22.27
N SER A 23 12.08 1.24 -21.39
CA SER A 23 12.06 0.78 -19.99
C SER A 23 10.86 1.29 -19.21
N GLU A 24 10.32 2.42 -19.61
CA GLU A 24 9.18 3.13 -18.99
C GLU A 24 7.82 2.65 -19.50
N ALA A 25 7.77 2.01 -20.67
CA ALA A 25 6.52 1.58 -21.30
C ALA A 25 5.61 0.74 -20.39
N PRO A 26 6.09 -0.25 -19.62
CA PRO A 26 5.24 -0.99 -18.69
C PRO A 26 4.57 -0.10 -17.64
N SER A 27 5.31 0.88 -17.08
CA SER A 27 4.76 1.82 -16.10
C SER A 27 3.78 2.80 -16.71
N ALA A 28 4.06 3.29 -17.92
CA ALA A 28 3.12 4.16 -18.64
C ALA A 28 1.78 3.46 -18.86
N ARG A 29 1.80 2.21 -19.35
CA ARG A 29 0.60 1.38 -19.52
C ARG A 29 -0.15 1.16 -18.20
N TYR A 30 0.57 0.86 -17.13
CA TYR A 30 -0.01 0.70 -15.79
C TYR A 30 -0.69 2.00 -15.31
N LEU A 31 -0.04 3.16 -15.44
CA LEU A 31 -0.59 4.45 -15.06
C LEU A 31 -1.82 4.82 -15.89
N SER A 32 -1.78 4.58 -17.20
CA SER A 32 -2.95 4.75 -18.07
C SER A 32 -4.11 3.85 -17.63
N GLY A 33 -3.83 2.62 -17.22
CA GLY A 33 -4.83 1.72 -16.64
C GLY A 33 -5.46 2.28 -15.36
N LEU A 34 -4.67 2.89 -14.47
CA LEU A 34 -5.21 3.56 -13.27
C LEU A 34 -6.12 4.74 -13.60
N ILE A 35 -5.79 5.51 -14.64
CA ILE A 35 -6.62 6.62 -15.10
C ILE A 35 -7.93 6.08 -15.70
N ALA A 36 -7.87 5.01 -16.48
CA ALA A 36 -9.06 4.35 -17.03
C ALA A 36 -10.00 3.84 -15.91
N VAL A 37 -9.45 3.21 -14.86
CA VAL A 37 -10.23 2.82 -13.65
C VAL A 37 -10.92 4.04 -13.04
N ARG A 38 -10.20 5.15 -12.88
CA ARG A 38 -10.74 6.38 -12.32
C ARG A 38 -11.86 6.98 -13.17
N ASN A 39 -11.76 6.86 -14.49
CA ASN A 39 -12.78 7.26 -15.45
C ASN A 39 -13.92 6.23 -15.58
N ASN A 40 -13.88 5.17 -14.75
CA ASN A 40 -14.85 4.08 -14.77
C ASN A 40 -14.89 3.27 -16.09
N ASP A 41 -13.83 3.34 -16.88
CA ASP A 41 -13.64 2.56 -18.11
C ASP A 41 -12.88 1.26 -17.77
N LEU A 42 -13.61 0.29 -17.23
CA LEU A 42 -13.02 -0.95 -16.70
C LEU A 42 -12.51 -1.87 -17.81
N GLU A 43 -13.11 -1.85 -19.00
CA GLU A 43 -12.67 -2.69 -20.13
C GLU A 43 -11.31 -2.21 -20.65
N ASN A 44 -11.16 -0.91 -20.87
CA ASN A 44 -9.89 -0.31 -21.26
C ASN A 44 -8.83 -0.46 -20.17
N ALA A 45 -9.20 -0.27 -18.90
CA ALA A 45 -8.31 -0.50 -17.77
C ALA A 45 -7.75 -1.92 -17.76
N LEU A 46 -8.61 -2.92 -17.99
CA LEU A 46 -8.20 -4.32 -18.05
C LEU A 46 -7.19 -4.56 -19.17
N SER A 47 -7.45 -4.05 -20.38
CA SER A 47 -6.54 -4.14 -21.53
C SER A 47 -5.18 -3.51 -21.22
N LEU A 48 -5.16 -2.29 -20.66
CA LEU A 48 -3.95 -1.56 -20.32
C LEU A 48 -3.11 -2.28 -19.23
N PHE A 49 -3.76 -2.84 -18.21
CA PHE A 49 -3.05 -3.63 -17.20
C PHE A 49 -2.51 -4.94 -17.75
N GLN A 50 -3.22 -5.58 -18.69
CA GLN A 50 -2.74 -6.79 -19.37
C GLN A 50 -1.52 -6.50 -20.24
N ASP A 51 -1.51 -5.39 -20.96
CA ASP A 51 -0.35 -4.94 -21.74
C ASP A 51 0.84 -4.60 -20.83
N ALA A 52 0.60 -3.86 -19.74
CA ALA A 52 1.63 -3.58 -18.75
C ALA A 52 2.23 -4.87 -18.15
N LEU A 53 1.38 -5.85 -17.83
CA LEU A 53 1.81 -7.16 -17.33
C LEU A 53 2.66 -7.91 -18.33
N LYS A 54 2.26 -7.93 -19.60
CA LYS A 54 2.99 -8.59 -20.70
C LYS A 54 4.37 -7.96 -20.91
N GLU A 55 4.44 -6.64 -20.95
CA GLU A 55 5.70 -5.90 -21.12
C GLU A 55 6.63 -6.07 -19.91
N ALA A 56 6.08 -5.99 -18.69
CA ALA A 56 6.83 -6.23 -17.46
C ALA A 56 7.37 -7.68 -17.38
N SER A 57 6.60 -8.68 -17.83
CA SER A 57 7.04 -10.07 -17.88
C SER A 57 8.24 -10.24 -18.82
N LYS A 58 8.18 -9.65 -20.02
CA LYS A 58 9.31 -9.67 -20.97
C LYS A 58 10.56 -9.00 -20.42
N ALA A 59 10.39 -7.87 -19.72
CA ALA A 59 11.49 -7.16 -19.08
C ALA A 59 12.16 -7.98 -17.96
N ARG A 60 11.36 -8.74 -17.19
CA ARG A 60 11.88 -9.68 -16.18
C ARG A 60 12.69 -10.80 -16.79
N GLU A 61 12.21 -11.41 -17.87
CA GLU A 61 12.91 -12.47 -18.62
C GLU A 61 14.25 -11.94 -19.20
N ALA A 62 14.29 -10.67 -19.57
CA ALA A 62 15.52 -9.99 -20.04
C ALA A 62 16.47 -9.52 -18.92
N GLY A 63 16.21 -9.89 -17.65
CA GLY A 63 17.08 -9.58 -16.51
C GLY A 63 16.97 -8.15 -15.95
N ARG A 64 15.95 -7.38 -16.31
CA ARG A 64 15.66 -6.05 -15.75
C ARG A 64 14.77 -6.20 -14.51
N THR A 65 15.34 -6.54 -13.35
CA THR A 65 14.62 -7.21 -12.28
C THR A 65 13.77 -6.35 -11.36
N GLU A 66 14.30 -5.33 -10.72
CA GLU A 66 13.59 -4.66 -9.60
C GLU A 66 12.38 -3.84 -10.06
N TYR A 67 12.56 -3.00 -11.05
CA TYR A 67 11.51 -2.14 -11.58
C TYR A 67 10.40 -2.93 -12.28
N SER A 68 10.77 -3.90 -13.11
CA SER A 68 9.83 -4.77 -13.81
C SER A 68 9.06 -5.69 -12.86
N ASP A 69 9.68 -6.16 -11.78
CA ASP A 69 9.01 -6.92 -10.73
C ASP A 69 7.90 -6.12 -10.04
N ARG A 70 8.16 -4.85 -9.77
CA ARG A 70 7.16 -3.96 -9.18
C ARG A 70 5.97 -3.76 -10.12
N VAL A 71 6.23 -3.39 -11.38
CA VAL A 71 5.15 -3.17 -12.36
C VAL A 71 4.38 -4.46 -12.63
N TYR A 72 5.06 -5.60 -12.69
CA TYR A 72 4.42 -6.92 -12.78
C TYR A 72 3.40 -7.11 -11.66
N ARG A 73 3.81 -6.96 -10.39
CA ARG A 73 2.92 -7.14 -9.24
C ARG A 73 1.75 -6.17 -9.25
N GLN A 74 2.01 -4.89 -9.52
CA GLN A 74 0.99 -3.86 -9.59
C GLN A 74 -0.01 -4.12 -10.71
N SER A 75 0.43 -4.60 -11.87
CA SER A 75 -0.45 -4.95 -12.99
C SER A 75 -1.32 -6.17 -12.66
N VAL A 76 -0.76 -7.20 -12.05
CA VAL A 76 -1.52 -8.36 -11.57
C VAL A 76 -2.61 -7.94 -10.58
N LEU A 77 -2.28 -7.06 -9.63
CA LEU A 77 -3.26 -6.50 -8.68
C LEU A 77 -4.31 -5.65 -9.37
N GLY A 78 -3.91 -4.81 -10.34
CA GLY A 78 -4.83 -4.00 -11.13
C GLY A 78 -5.86 -4.86 -11.85
N ILE A 79 -5.41 -5.90 -12.55
CA ILE A 79 -6.28 -6.88 -13.23
C ILE A 79 -7.24 -7.56 -12.24
N ALA A 80 -6.70 -8.02 -11.09
CA ALA A 80 -7.50 -8.68 -10.07
C ALA A 80 -8.62 -7.78 -9.54
N ARG A 81 -8.31 -6.52 -9.27
CA ARG A 81 -9.27 -5.52 -8.77
C ARG A 81 -10.32 -5.13 -9.82
N VAL A 82 -9.92 -5.01 -11.09
CA VAL A 82 -10.90 -4.76 -12.17
C VAL A 82 -11.86 -5.93 -12.31
N TYR A 83 -11.39 -7.17 -12.28
CA TYR A 83 -12.26 -8.33 -12.29
C TYR A 83 -13.16 -8.42 -11.04
N TYR A 84 -12.66 -8.02 -9.87
CA TYR A 84 -13.46 -7.94 -8.65
C TYR A 84 -14.62 -6.94 -8.82
N GLU A 85 -14.32 -5.75 -9.33
CA GLU A 85 -15.32 -4.71 -9.56
C GLU A 85 -16.37 -5.14 -10.60
N LEU A 86 -15.93 -5.71 -11.73
CA LEU A 86 -16.83 -6.26 -12.75
C LEU A 86 -17.74 -7.36 -12.18
N GLY A 87 -17.15 -8.30 -11.44
CA GLY A 87 -17.90 -9.38 -10.82
C GLY A 87 -18.88 -8.91 -9.75
N SER A 88 -18.49 -7.90 -8.97
CA SER A 88 -19.36 -7.30 -7.96
C SER A 88 -20.56 -6.55 -8.58
N ARG A 89 -20.35 -5.85 -9.71
CA ARG A 89 -21.40 -5.14 -10.44
C ARG A 89 -22.39 -6.08 -11.13
N LEU A 90 -21.88 -7.16 -11.72
CA LEU A 90 -22.71 -8.17 -12.40
C LEU A 90 -23.44 -9.07 -11.39
N GLY A 91 -22.96 -9.13 -10.15
CA GLY A 91 -23.47 -9.97 -9.09
C GLY A 91 -22.93 -11.41 -9.15
N PRO A 92 -22.59 -11.98 -7.99
CA PRO A 92 -22.05 -13.35 -7.90
C PRO A 92 -23.06 -14.44 -8.35
N GLU A 93 -24.33 -14.11 -8.39
CA GLU A 93 -25.42 -15.01 -8.83
C GLU A 93 -25.48 -15.16 -10.35
N SER A 94 -24.91 -14.22 -11.11
CA SER A 94 -24.82 -14.33 -12.57
C SER A 94 -23.60 -15.15 -12.97
N PRO A 95 -23.69 -15.96 -14.05
CA PRO A 95 -22.55 -16.73 -14.55
C PRO A 95 -21.36 -15.85 -14.92
N GLU A 96 -21.61 -14.67 -15.49
CA GLU A 96 -20.59 -13.70 -15.87
C GLU A 96 -19.92 -13.08 -14.65
N GLY A 97 -20.71 -12.70 -13.64
CA GLY A 97 -20.20 -12.15 -12.38
C GLY A 97 -19.37 -13.16 -11.60
N ALA A 98 -19.89 -14.39 -11.47
CA ALA A 98 -19.14 -15.49 -10.84
C ALA A 98 -17.81 -15.76 -11.56
N LYS A 99 -17.81 -15.77 -12.90
CA LYS A 99 -16.61 -15.95 -13.70
C LYS A 99 -15.60 -14.81 -13.49
N ALA A 100 -16.07 -13.57 -13.47
CA ALA A 100 -15.20 -12.41 -13.20
C ALA A 100 -14.58 -12.49 -11.79
N LEU A 101 -15.36 -12.84 -10.76
CA LEU A 101 -14.84 -13.06 -9.41
C LEU A 101 -13.81 -14.21 -9.36
N GLN A 102 -14.02 -15.30 -10.08
CA GLN A 102 -13.04 -16.38 -10.18
C GLN A 102 -11.74 -15.94 -10.84
N GLN A 103 -11.82 -15.10 -11.89
CA GLN A 103 -10.63 -14.48 -12.51
C GLN A 103 -9.92 -13.55 -11.54
N SER A 104 -10.64 -12.77 -10.75
CA SER A 104 -10.09 -11.94 -9.69
C SER A 104 -9.28 -12.78 -8.68
N ALA A 105 -9.89 -13.85 -8.15
CA ALA A 105 -9.24 -14.74 -7.19
C ALA A 105 -7.96 -15.40 -7.78
N LEU A 106 -7.99 -15.74 -9.07
CA LEU A 106 -6.83 -16.29 -9.77
C LEU A 106 -5.69 -15.29 -9.84
N HIS A 107 -5.96 -14.03 -10.24
CA HIS A 107 -4.92 -13.01 -10.36
C HIS A 107 -4.36 -12.60 -9.00
N PHE A 108 -5.17 -12.46 -7.95
CA PHE A 108 -4.63 -12.26 -6.60
C PHE A 108 -3.67 -13.38 -6.17
N ARG A 109 -3.92 -14.63 -6.56
CA ARG A 109 -3.02 -15.76 -6.28
C ARG A 109 -1.69 -15.70 -7.04
N MET A 110 -1.64 -14.98 -8.17
CA MET A 110 -0.42 -14.79 -8.96
C MET A 110 0.58 -13.81 -8.32
N VAL A 111 0.16 -13.00 -7.35
CA VAL A 111 1.07 -12.11 -6.63
C VAL A 111 2.13 -12.95 -5.91
N PRO A 112 3.44 -12.70 -6.15
CA PRO A 112 4.51 -13.50 -5.58
C PRO A 112 4.52 -13.42 -4.04
N ARG A 113 4.79 -14.56 -3.41
CA ARG A 113 4.91 -14.64 -1.95
C ARG A 113 6.08 -13.81 -1.45
N PHE A 114 5.96 -13.35 -0.22
CA PHE A 114 7.00 -12.59 0.49
C PHE A 114 7.34 -11.24 -0.15
N THR A 115 6.47 -10.72 -0.99
CA THR A 115 6.54 -9.34 -1.51
C THR A 115 5.67 -8.42 -0.65
N SER A 116 5.91 -7.10 -0.75
CA SER A 116 5.11 -6.08 -0.05
C SER A 116 3.61 -6.16 -0.36
N ASP A 117 3.27 -6.59 -1.57
CA ASP A 117 1.89 -6.62 -2.06
C ASP A 117 1.17 -7.94 -1.72
N TRP A 118 1.88 -8.93 -1.16
CA TRP A 118 1.33 -10.28 -0.93
C TRP A 118 0.24 -10.29 0.16
N GLY A 119 0.41 -9.53 1.22
CA GLY A 119 -0.59 -9.41 2.29
C GLY A 119 -1.91 -8.84 1.77
N ASP A 120 -1.84 -7.75 1.00
CA ASP A 120 -3.00 -7.12 0.37
C ASP A 120 -3.70 -8.10 -0.57
N ALA A 121 -2.95 -8.82 -1.40
CA ALA A 121 -3.50 -9.82 -2.31
C ALA A 121 -4.24 -10.96 -1.58
N ILE A 122 -3.72 -11.43 -0.44
CA ILE A 122 -4.40 -12.44 0.38
C ILE A 122 -5.71 -11.87 0.97
N PHE A 123 -5.67 -10.64 1.47
CA PHE A 123 -6.82 -9.98 2.07
C PHE A 123 -7.93 -9.75 1.04
N GLU A 124 -7.60 -9.13 -0.08
CA GLU A 124 -8.56 -8.84 -1.17
C GLU A 124 -9.15 -10.13 -1.75
N ARG A 125 -8.32 -11.17 -1.92
CA ARG A 125 -8.81 -12.51 -2.31
C ARG A 125 -9.79 -13.10 -1.28
N GLY A 126 -9.61 -12.80 -0.02
CA GLY A 126 -10.55 -13.18 1.04
C GLY A 126 -11.96 -12.62 0.79
N TRP A 127 -12.06 -11.35 0.38
CA TRP A 127 -13.32 -10.73 -0.01
C TRP A 127 -13.91 -11.35 -1.28
N VAL A 128 -13.08 -11.67 -2.28
CA VAL A 128 -13.55 -12.37 -3.50
C VAL A 128 -14.21 -13.71 -3.12
N HIS A 129 -13.54 -14.52 -2.31
CA HIS A 129 -14.08 -15.80 -1.86
C HIS A 129 -15.35 -15.64 -1.02
N PHE A 130 -15.43 -14.55 -0.23
CA PHE A 130 -16.65 -14.23 0.50
C PHE A 130 -17.82 -13.95 -0.46
N GLN A 131 -17.63 -13.12 -1.49
CA GLN A 131 -18.68 -12.85 -2.48
C GLN A 131 -19.11 -14.10 -3.26
N LEU A 132 -18.18 -15.02 -3.55
CA LEU A 132 -18.48 -16.30 -4.18
C LEU A 132 -19.20 -17.29 -3.24
N GLY A 133 -19.48 -16.93 -1.98
CA GLY A 133 -20.03 -17.86 -0.99
C GLY A 133 -19.05 -18.93 -0.50
N GLU A 134 -17.77 -18.82 -0.88
CA GLU A 134 -16.70 -19.76 -0.53
C GLU A 134 -16.12 -19.42 0.86
N PHE A 135 -16.97 -19.39 1.89
CA PHE A 135 -16.62 -18.89 3.24
C PHE A 135 -15.40 -19.60 3.85
N GLY A 136 -15.23 -20.89 3.58
CA GLY A 136 -14.05 -21.65 4.05
C GLY A 136 -12.74 -21.10 3.48
N LYS A 137 -12.70 -20.76 2.18
CA LYS A 137 -11.52 -20.15 1.52
C LYS A 137 -11.29 -18.72 1.98
N SER A 138 -12.36 -17.94 2.18
CA SER A 138 -12.31 -16.60 2.73
C SER A 138 -11.69 -16.61 4.13
N LEU A 139 -12.19 -17.47 5.04
CA LEU A 139 -11.61 -17.64 6.37
C LEU A 139 -10.15 -18.12 6.32
N GLY A 140 -9.80 -19.00 5.37
CA GLY A 140 -8.43 -19.44 5.14
C GLY A 140 -7.49 -18.28 4.81
N SER A 141 -7.93 -17.34 3.96
CA SER A 141 -7.19 -16.10 3.65
C SER A 141 -6.96 -15.26 4.91
N VAL A 142 -8.01 -15.00 5.68
CA VAL A 142 -7.92 -14.22 6.93
C VAL A 142 -7.03 -14.90 7.97
N HIS A 143 -7.09 -16.22 8.08
CA HIS A 143 -6.20 -16.96 9.00
C HIS A 143 -4.74 -16.88 8.56
N SER A 144 -4.46 -16.89 7.26
CA SER A 144 -3.10 -16.68 6.75
C SER A 144 -2.53 -15.32 7.16
N LEU A 145 -3.33 -14.26 7.12
CA LEU A 145 -2.94 -12.92 7.57
C LEU A 145 -2.70 -12.81 9.08
N SER A 146 -3.20 -13.76 9.85
CA SER A 146 -2.95 -13.83 11.30
C SER A 146 -1.60 -14.48 11.65
N ALA A 147 -0.83 -14.93 10.63
CA ALA A 147 0.51 -15.47 10.86
C ALA A 147 1.49 -14.37 11.30
N PRO A 148 2.51 -14.69 12.12
CA PRO A 148 3.49 -13.71 12.61
C PRO A 148 4.17 -12.89 11.52
N PHE A 149 4.34 -13.45 10.34
CA PHE A 149 4.89 -12.77 9.16
C PHE A 149 4.11 -11.52 8.76
N PHE A 150 2.79 -11.50 8.99
CA PHE A 150 1.90 -10.37 8.66
C PHE A 150 1.53 -9.51 9.86
N ALA A 151 2.21 -9.65 11.00
CA ALA A 151 1.85 -8.94 12.23
C ALA A 151 1.83 -7.41 12.07
N GLU A 152 2.58 -6.88 11.10
CA GLU A 152 2.69 -5.46 10.77
C GLU A 152 1.91 -5.06 9.52
N ASN A 153 1.08 -5.96 8.96
CA ASN A 153 0.32 -5.68 7.75
C ASN A 153 -0.81 -4.68 8.03
N ALA A 154 -0.96 -3.68 7.15
CA ALA A 154 -1.98 -2.64 7.24
C ALA A 154 -3.43 -3.19 7.27
N GLN A 155 -3.67 -4.36 6.64
CA GLN A 155 -5.00 -4.98 6.57
C GLN A 155 -5.42 -5.68 7.87
N HIS A 156 -4.60 -5.63 8.91
CA HIS A 156 -4.85 -6.43 10.10
C HIS A 156 -6.19 -6.10 10.80
N ALA A 157 -6.56 -4.82 10.90
CA ALA A 157 -7.84 -4.39 11.48
C ALA A 157 -9.05 -4.86 10.65
N GLU A 158 -9.02 -4.65 9.34
CA GLU A 158 -10.10 -5.04 8.43
C GLU A 158 -10.26 -6.56 8.32
N SER A 159 -9.20 -7.33 8.57
CA SER A 159 -9.27 -8.79 8.61
C SER A 159 -10.22 -9.30 9.70
N TYR A 160 -10.36 -8.59 10.82
CA TYR A 160 -11.35 -8.90 11.83
C TYR A 160 -12.77 -8.71 11.30
N VAL A 161 -13.01 -7.65 10.52
CA VAL A 161 -14.33 -7.38 9.90
C VAL A 161 -14.69 -8.52 8.97
N LEU A 162 -13.82 -8.85 8.01
CA LEU A 162 -14.06 -9.96 7.07
C LEU A 162 -14.29 -11.29 7.81
N LYS A 163 -13.53 -11.56 8.86
CA LYS A 163 -13.68 -12.76 9.70
C LYS A 163 -15.03 -12.80 10.40
N MET A 164 -15.46 -11.70 11.01
CA MET A 164 -16.76 -11.62 11.67
C MET A 164 -17.89 -11.77 10.66
N THR A 165 -17.80 -11.14 9.49
CA THR A 165 -18.78 -11.24 8.41
C THR A 165 -18.92 -12.69 7.94
N ASN A 166 -17.82 -13.41 7.72
CA ASN A 166 -17.85 -14.83 7.38
C ASN A 166 -18.55 -15.67 8.46
N TYR A 167 -18.25 -15.46 9.74
CA TYR A 167 -18.90 -16.18 10.84
C TYR A 167 -20.37 -15.84 10.95
N PHE A 168 -20.74 -14.57 10.71
CA PHE A 168 -22.14 -14.12 10.72
C PHE A 168 -22.96 -14.85 9.64
N TYR A 169 -22.51 -14.85 8.39
CA TYR A 169 -23.20 -15.54 7.30
C TYR A 169 -23.28 -17.07 7.48
N ASN A 170 -22.36 -17.65 8.26
CA ASN A 170 -22.39 -19.05 8.63
C ASN A 170 -23.14 -19.33 9.96
N CYS A 171 -23.89 -18.36 10.49
CA CYS A 171 -24.63 -18.47 11.75
C CYS A 171 -23.77 -18.88 12.97
N GLN A 172 -22.47 -18.57 12.95
CA GLN A 172 -21.53 -18.93 14.02
C GLN A 172 -21.40 -17.80 15.05
N TRP A 173 -22.50 -17.45 15.70
CA TRP A 173 -22.64 -16.29 16.58
C TRP A 173 -21.62 -16.23 17.72
N ASP A 174 -21.24 -17.35 18.30
CA ASP A 174 -20.24 -17.39 19.37
C ASP A 174 -18.84 -17.04 18.85
N ARG A 175 -18.54 -17.36 17.61
CA ARG A 175 -17.30 -16.96 16.96
C ARG A 175 -17.30 -15.47 16.61
N VAL A 176 -18.44 -14.91 16.19
CA VAL A 176 -18.61 -13.47 15.99
C VAL A 176 -18.31 -12.73 17.28
N ARG A 177 -18.98 -13.09 18.40
CA ARG A 177 -18.77 -12.44 19.71
C ARG A 177 -17.32 -12.51 20.18
N ARG A 178 -16.70 -13.68 20.07
CA ARG A 178 -15.28 -13.85 20.45
C ARG A 178 -14.35 -13.01 19.59
N THR A 179 -14.62 -12.91 18.28
CA THR A 179 -13.81 -12.12 17.37
C THR A 179 -13.99 -10.64 17.63
N LEU A 180 -15.22 -10.18 17.88
CA LEU A 180 -15.53 -8.82 18.29
C LEU A 180 -14.82 -8.43 19.58
N GLY A 181 -14.84 -9.29 20.61
CA GLY A 181 -14.11 -9.03 21.86
C GLY A 181 -12.59 -8.89 21.65
N LYS A 182 -12.01 -9.69 20.74
CA LYS A 182 -10.59 -9.54 20.37
C LYS A 182 -10.33 -8.22 19.65
N PHE A 183 -11.19 -7.83 18.73
CA PHE A 183 -11.10 -6.56 18.03
C PHE A 183 -11.20 -5.38 18.99
N GLN A 184 -12.20 -5.38 19.88
CA GLN A 184 -12.37 -4.34 20.90
C GLN A 184 -11.17 -4.25 21.84
N LYS A 185 -10.59 -5.38 22.25
CA LYS A 185 -9.35 -5.38 23.05
C LYS A 185 -8.17 -4.78 22.34
N ALA A 186 -8.03 -5.01 21.02
CA ALA A 186 -6.91 -4.53 20.23
C ALA A 186 -7.05 -3.06 19.81
N TYR A 187 -8.27 -2.62 19.50
CA TYR A 187 -8.53 -1.34 18.85
C TYR A 187 -9.48 -0.40 19.62
N GLY A 188 -10.15 -0.87 20.66
CA GLY A 188 -11.23 -0.11 21.34
C GLY A 188 -10.78 1.24 21.91
N GLU A 189 -9.52 1.32 22.38
CA GLU A 189 -8.95 2.56 22.88
C GLU A 189 -8.22 3.39 21.79
N SER A 190 -8.20 2.91 20.55
CA SER A 190 -7.40 3.56 19.50
C SER A 190 -7.99 4.89 19.06
N VAL A 191 -9.32 5.00 18.96
CA VAL A 191 -9.99 6.24 18.54
C VAL A 191 -9.78 7.36 19.56
N PRO A 192 -10.12 7.21 20.85
CA PRO A 192 -9.95 8.28 21.82
C PRO A 192 -8.47 8.65 22.03
N LYS A 193 -7.54 7.70 21.96
CA LYS A 193 -6.09 8.00 22.02
C LYS A 193 -5.63 8.77 20.80
N LEU A 194 -6.13 8.43 19.60
CA LEU A 194 -5.78 9.15 18.37
C LEU A 194 -6.36 10.57 18.39
N GLU A 195 -7.59 10.76 18.83
CA GLU A 195 -8.21 12.07 18.99
C GLU A 195 -7.42 12.96 19.97
N ALA A 196 -7.03 12.41 21.12
CA ALA A 196 -6.18 13.09 22.09
C ALA A 196 -4.81 13.46 21.48
N PHE A 197 -4.21 12.54 20.71
CA PHE A 197 -2.95 12.79 20.01
C PHE A 197 -3.09 13.90 18.96
N LEU A 198 -4.12 13.88 18.12
CA LEU A 198 -4.36 14.91 17.10
C LEU A 198 -4.56 16.29 17.74
N GLY A 199 -5.16 16.36 18.93
CA GLY A 199 -5.31 17.60 19.70
C GLY A 199 -4.03 18.04 20.43
N SER A 200 -3.00 17.22 20.50
CA SER A 200 -1.78 17.50 21.28
C SER A 200 -0.68 18.23 20.51
N LYS A 201 -0.84 18.45 19.18
CA LYS A 201 0.17 19.14 18.39
C LYS A 201 0.37 20.57 18.90
N PRO A 202 1.59 20.98 19.30
CA PRO A 202 1.88 22.36 19.65
C PRO A 202 1.62 23.29 18.46
N GLN A 203 1.11 24.48 18.71
CA GLN A 203 0.78 25.44 17.63
C GLN A 203 1.99 25.86 16.79
N GLU A 204 3.16 25.88 17.40
CA GLU A 204 4.43 26.24 16.76
C GLU A 204 5.16 25.06 16.11
N ALA A 205 4.65 23.83 16.29
CA ALA A 205 5.31 22.63 15.76
C ALA A 205 5.10 22.52 14.24
N GLY A 206 6.18 22.28 13.51
CA GLY A 206 6.17 21.98 12.06
C GLY A 206 5.54 20.62 11.73
N ASP A 207 5.46 20.31 10.44
CA ASP A 207 4.89 19.04 9.97
C ASP A 207 5.72 17.82 10.34
N ILE A 208 7.03 18.00 10.55
CA ILE A 208 7.95 16.95 11.00
C ILE A 208 7.56 16.37 12.37
N TRP A 209 6.88 17.15 13.22
CA TRP A 209 6.44 16.71 14.53
C TRP A 209 5.61 15.42 14.48
N TRP A 210 4.71 15.29 13.51
CA TRP A 210 3.91 14.07 13.31
C TRP A 210 4.78 12.85 13.04
N TYR A 211 5.79 13.03 12.21
CA TYR A 211 6.74 11.97 11.89
C TYR A 211 7.54 11.51 13.10
N GLU A 212 8.06 12.46 13.89
CA GLU A 212 8.84 12.16 15.09
C GLU A 212 8.00 11.41 16.13
N GLN A 213 6.74 11.84 16.35
CA GLN A 213 5.83 11.15 17.26
C GLN A 213 5.48 9.73 16.77
N LEU A 214 5.24 9.57 15.48
CA LEU A 214 4.96 8.28 14.87
C LEU A 214 6.18 7.36 15.00
N LYS A 215 7.37 7.86 14.67
CA LYS A 215 8.63 7.12 14.79
C LYS A 215 8.88 6.68 16.24
N ALA A 216 8.72 7.58 17.20
CA ALA A 216 8.85 7.27 18.62
C ALA A 216 7.85 6.20 19.06
N SER A 217 6.61 6.25 18.57
CA SER A 217 5.57 5.26 18.89
C SER A 217 5.84 3.88 18.27
N VAL A 218 6.56 3.82 17.13
CA VAL A 218 6.95 2.54 16.48
C VAL A 218 8.14 1.91 17.17
N THR A 219 9.17 2.69 17.51
CA THR A 219 10.47 2.20 18.00
C THR A 219 10.57 2.16 19.51
N GLY A 220 9.76 2.97 20.22
CA GLY A 220 9.76 3.05 21.67
C GLY A 220 8.94 1.97 22.38
N PRO A 221 9.01 1.94 23.74
CA PRO A 221 8.20 1.02 24.54
C PRO A 221 6.69 1.29 24.33
N ALA A 222 5.89 0.23 24.26
CA ALA A 222 4.43 0.32 24.04
C ALA A 222 3.71 1.16 25.13
N ALA A 223 4.24 1.18 26.35
CA ALA A 223 3.68 1.94 27.47
C ALA A 223 3.86 3.46 27.31
N GLU A 224 4.85 3.90 26.56
CA GLU A 224 5.19 5.31 26.32
C GLU A 224 4.70 5.84 24.98
N ALA A 225 4.11 4.96 24.14
CA ALA A 225 3.66 5.31 22.82
C ALA A 225 2.45 6.26 22.88
N VAL A 226 2.62 7.45 22.35
CA VAL A 226 1.56 8.48 22.25
C VAL A 226 0.49 8.04 21.24
N ILE A 227 0.91 7.38 20.15
CA ILE A 227 0.03 6.74 19.18
C ILE A 227 -0.06 5.24 19.54
N PRO A 228 -1.25 4.64 19.59
CA PRO A 228 -1.37 3.20 19.79
C PRO A 228 -0.48 2.43 18.81
N GLN A 229 0.38 1.55 19.32
CA GLN A 229 1.40 0.86 18.49
C GLN A 229 0.79 0.13 17.29
N VAL A 230 -0.40 -0.41 17.43
CA VAL A 230 -1.10 -1.10 16.33
C VAL A 230 -1.38 -0.14 15.17
N LEU A 231 -1.72 1.11 15.45
CA LEU A 231 -1.93 2.15 14.42
C LEU A 231 -0.61 2.68 13.88
N ALA A 232 0.34 2.96 14.78
CA ALA A 232 1.68 3.44 14.40
C ALA A 232 2.37 2.46 13.43
N ARG A 233 2.33 1.15 13.71
CA ARG A 233 2.87 0.11 12.83
C ARG A 233 2.13 0.01 11.51
N THR A 234 0.81 0.18 11.50
CA THR A 234 0.01 0.20 10.29
C THR A 234 0.43 1.34 9.35
N VAL A 235 0.65 2.55 9.88
CA VAL A 235 1.16 3.68 9.10
C VAL A 235 2.60 3.43 8.65
N ALA A 236 3.46 2.94 9.54
CA ALA A 236 4.86 2.66 9.24
C ALA A 236 5.05 1.57 8.18
N SER A 237 4.10 0.62 8.06
CA SER A 237 4.11 -0.41 7.00
C SER A 237 3.72 0.11 5.62
N ASN A 238 3.23 1.35 5.52
CA ASN A 238 2.93 1.98 4.24
C ASN A 238 4.21 2.21 3.45
N ASN A 239 4.26 1.71 2.21
CA ASN A 239 5.45 1.78 1.34
C ASN A 239 5.94 3.22 1.11
N ARG A 240 5.04 4.20 1.07
CA ARG A 240 5.40 5.61 0.90
C ARG A 240 6.07 6.15 2.17
N TYR A 241 5.48 5.87 3.33
CA TYR A 241 6.06 6.23 4.61
C TYR A 241 7.43 5.59 4.79
N ALA A 242 7.55 4.28 4.59
CA ALA A 242 8.80 3.54 4.76
C ALA A 242 9.94 4.10 3.89
N ARG A 243 9.66 4.48 2.64
CA ARG A 243 10.66 5.12 1.76
C ARG A 243 11.07 6.50 2.23
N LEU A 244 10.10 7.36 2.57
CA LEU A 244 10.41 8.71 3.05
C LEU A 244 11.16 8.65 4.38
N SER A 245 10.77 7.75 5.29
CA SER A 245 11.47 7.51 6.55
C SER A 245 12.92 7.07 6.31
N PHE A 246 13.13 6.12 5.39
CA PHE A 246 14.48 5.67 5.04
C PHE A 246 15.36 6.82 4.53
N PHE A 247 14.85 7.65 3.62
CA PHE A 247 15.60 8.79 3.10
C PHE A 247 15.90 9.84 4.18
N LEU A 248 14.94 10.18 5.04
CA LEU A 248 15.15 11.11 6.15
C LEU A 248 16.19 10.60 7.14
N ASP A 249 16.10 9.32 7.48
CA ASP A 249 17.05 8.69 8.41
C ASP A 249 18.46 8.60 7.81
N ALA A 250 18.56 8.26 6.52
CA ALA A 250 19.83 8.25 5.79
C ALA A 250 20.47 9.64 5.76
N LEU A 251 19.73 10.66 5.30
CA LEU A 251 20.23 12.04 5.26
C LEU A 251 20.68 12.52 6.64
N THR A 252 19.90 12.23 7.68
CA THR A 252 20.23 12.64 9.05
C THR A 252 21.48 11.95 9.56
N SER A 253 21.60 10.63 9.37
CA SER A 253 22.74 9.83 9.84
C SER A 253 24.02 10.14 9.07
N GLU A 254 23.94 10.31 7.75
CA GLU A 254 25.06 10.66 6.90
C GLU A 254 25.57 12.08 7.18
N ALA A 255 24.67 13.07 7.32
CA ALA A 255 25.05 14.42 7.72
C ALA A 255 25.74 14.45 9.10
N ALA A 256 25.23 13.68 10.08
CA ALA A 256 25.87 13.55 11.38
C ALA A 256 27.25 12.89 11.29
N ALA A 257 27.38 11.82 10.51
CA ALA A 257 28.66 11.15 10.28
C ALA A 257 29.68 12.08 9.62
N LEU A 258 29.29 12.82 8.59
CA LEU A 258 30.15 13.80 7.90
C LEU A 258 30.60 14.93 8.83
N ARG A 259 29.71 15.45 9.69
CA ARG A 259 30.08 16.48 10.71
C ARG A 259 31.07 15.95 11.75
N ALA A 260 31.07 14.64 12.02
CA ALA A 260 31.98 14.01 12.99
C ALA A 260 33.39 13.72 12.41
N VAL A 261 33.59 13.79 11.10
CA VAL A 261 34.90 13.51 10.46
C VAL A 261 35.74 14.79 10.43
N ASP A 262 36.81 14.81 11.21
CA ASP A 262 37.72 15.98 11.33
C ASP A 262 38.38 16.42 10.01
N LEU A 263 38.57 15.51 9.08
CA LEU A 263 39.14 15.78 7.74
C LEU A 263 38.13 16.37 6.76
N PHE A 264 36.83 16.30 7.05
CA PHE A 264 35.76 16.82 6.20
C PHE A 264 35.49 18.29 6.54
N LYS A 265 36.49 19.13 6.19
CA LYS A 265 36.44 20.58 6.42
C LYS A 265 36.80 21.31 5.11
N GLY A 266 35.98 22.22 4.67
CA GLY A 266 36.20 23.01 3.47
C GLY A 266 34.90 23.46 2.84
N GLU A 267 35.01 24.27 1.80
CA GLU A 267 33.86 24.84 1.10
C GLU A 267 32.92 23.77 0.54
N LEU A 268 33.48 22.75 -0.14
CA LEU A 268 32.73 21.62 -0.68
C LEU A 268 31.98 20.80 0.40
N ALA A 269 32.59 20.65 1.57
CA ALA A 269 31.95 19.98 2.70
C ALA A 269 30.77 20.78 3.23
N GLY A 270 30.91 22.11 3.31
CA GLY A 270 29.84 23.02 3.69
C GLY A 270 28.68 22.99 2.69
N GLU A 271 28.98 23.05 1.40
CA GLU A 271 27.96 22.96 0.33
C GLU A 271 27.20 21.63 0.37
N LEU A 272 27.90 20.50 0.55
CA LEU A 272 27.26 19.20 0.64
C LEU A 272 26.33 19.10 1.85
N LEU A 273 26.78 19.51 3.03
CA LEU A 273 25.95 19.51 4.25
C LEU A 273 24.73 20.43 4.11
N THR A 274 24.89 21.60 3.46
CA THR A 274 23.78 22.51 3.18
C THR A 274 22.76 21.85 2.24
N ALA A 275 23.23 21.22 1.16
CA ALA A 275 22.35 20.50 0.23
C ALA A 275 21.62 19.33 0.89
N MET A 276 22.25 18.63 1.83
CA MET A 276 21.60 17.56 2.60
C MET A 276 20.53 18.11 3.56
N ASP A 277 20.79 19.23 4.22
CA ASP A 277 19.82 19.89 5.10
C ASP A 277 18.63 20.44 4.28
N GLU A 278 18.87 21.06 3.13
CA GLU A 278 17.82 21.50 2.19
C GLU A 278 16.97 20.34 1.67
N ALA A 279 17.61 19.22 1.30
CA ALA A 279 16.92 18.02 0.85
C ALA A 279 16.03 17.45 1.99
N ARG A 280 16.51 17.47 3.22
CA ARG A 280 15.73 17.07 4.41
C ARG A 280 14.52 17.97 4.60
N GLU A 281 14.71 19.28 4.62
CA GLU A 281 13.62 20.25 4.75
C GLU A 281 12.58 20.12 3.64
N ALA A 282 13.00 19.84 2.41
CA ALA A 282 12.09 19.60 1.29
C ALA A 282 11.24 18.32 1.45
N LEU A 283 11.70 17.31 2.22
CA LEU A 283 10.96 16.07 2.48
C LEU A 283 9.97 16.20 3.64
N GLU A 284 10.21 17.09 4.61
CA GLU A 284 9.39 17.25 5.81
C GLU A 284 7.89 17.47 5.52
N PRO A 285 7.49 18.36 4.56
CA PRO A 285 6.07 18.58 4.25
C PRO A 285 5.36 17.35 3.68
N PHE A 286 6.11 16.42 3.09
CA PHE A 286 5.54 15.16 2.58
C PHE A 286 5.26 14.16 3.70
N MET A 287 6.02 14.21 4.79
CA MET A 287 5.82 13.37 5.96
C MET A 287 4.59 13.80 6.77
N GLY A 288 4.30 15.08 6.84
CA GLY A 288 3.10 15.61 7.53
C GLY A 288 1.79 15.36 6.78
N ARG A 289 1.84 14.91 5.52
CA ARG A 289 0.65 14.63 4.67
C ARG A 289 0.38 13.14 4.46
N LEU A 290 1.12 12.28 5.13
CA LEU A 290 0.93 10.82 5.13
C LEU A 290 -0.05 10.39 6.20
#